data_962995ec00b738bfd74eb7f9a36955b1
#
_entry.id   962995ec00b738bfd74eb7f9a36955b1
#
_cell.length_a   1.000
_cell.length_b   1.000
_cell.length_c   1.000
_cell.angle_alpha   90.00
_cell.angle_beta   90.00
_cell.angle_gamma   90.00
#
_symmetry.space_group_name_H-M   'P 1'
#
loop_
_entity.id
_entity.type
_entity.pdbx_description
1 polymer ?
#
loop_
_entity_poly.entity_id
_entity_poly.type
_entity_poly.pdbx_seq_one_letter_code
_entity_poly.pdbx_strand_id
1 'polypeptide(L)'
;MLISALRAIFETDFKKIIALSTLSQLGFIMFRLSQIIKICRFFHLLTHAIFKSLLFICAGAIIIFRGHNQDIRALPKRYKSVVQSSFIIARIALIRTPFLVGFYSKDLILEMFFQNQIKN
;
A
#
# COMPACT_ATOMS: atom_id res chain seq x y z
N MET A 1 -9.48 -7.22 -6.90
CA MET A 1 -8.31 -7.43 -6.03
C MET A 1 -7.23 -8.30 -6.69
N LEU A 2 -7.49 -9.58 -6.98
CA LEU A 2 -6.49 -10.50 -7.54
C LEU A 2 -5.97 -10.07 -8.91
N ILE A 3 -6.84 -9.68 -9.83
CA ILE A 3 -6.46 -9.25 -11.19
C ILE A 3 -5.53 -8.03 -11.15
N SER A 4 -5.82 -7.04 -10.33
CA SER A 4 -4.98 -5.85 -10.18
C SER A 4 -3.61 -6.16 -9.55
N ALA A 5 -3.56 -7.09 -8.58
CA ALA A 5 -2.31 -7.54 -7.98
C ALA A 5 -1.43 -8.31 -8.97
N LEU A 6 -2.00 -9.22 -9.76
CA LEU A 6 -1.28 -9.94 -10.81
C LEU A 6 -0.74 -8.99 -11.89
N ARG A 7 -1.57 -8.05 -12.33
CA ARG A 7 -1.14 -7.06 -13.33
C ARG A 7 0.00 -6.18 -12.83
N ALA A 8 0.02 -5.83 -11.55
CA ALA A 8 1.10 -5.06 -10.96
C ALA A 8 2.48 -5.74 -11.04
N ILE A 9 2.54 -7.07 -11.09
CA ILE A 9 3.79 -7.83 -11.19
C ILE A 9 4.42 -7.70 -12.59
N PHE A 10 3.60 -7.58 -13.63
CA PHE A 10 4.06 -7.52 -15.03
C PHE A 10 4.33 -6.09 -15.52
N GLU A 11 3.89 -5.07 -14.77
CA GLU A 11 4.10 -3.67 -15.18
C GLU A 11 5.54 -3.19 -14.91
N THR A 12 6.06 -2.42 -15.84
CA THR A 12 7.41 -1.81 -15.75
C THR A 12 7.38 -0.36 -15.27
N ASP A 13 6.23 0.29 -15.35
CA ASP A 13 6.05 1.70 -14.97
C ASP A 13 5.86 1.86 -13.45
N PHE A 14 6.74 2.65 -12.84
CA PHE A 14 6.76 2.83 -11.38
C PHE A 14 5.45 3.40 -10.81
N LYS A 15 4.87 4.42 -11.46
CA LYS A 15 3.58 4.98 -11.03
C LYS A 15 2.43 3.98 -11.16
N LYS A 16 2.39 3.21 -12.24
CA LYS A 16 1.35 2.20 -12.46
C LYS A 16 1.39 1.09 -11.43
N ILE A 17 2.56 0.67 -11.00
CA ILE A 17 2.70 -0.34 -9.93
C ILE A 17 2.11 0.17 -8.63
N ILE A 18 2.41 1.42 -8.24
CA ILE A 18 1.85 2.02 -7.04
C ILE A 18 0.32 2.14 -7.16
N ALA A 19 -0.20 2.57 -8.32
CA ALA A 19 -1.64 2.68 -8.58
C ALA A 19 -2.35 1.33 -8.53
N LEU A 20 -1.82 0.28 -9.17
CA LEU A 20 -2.40 -1.06 -9.15
C LEU A 20 -2.39 -1.68 -7.74
N SER A 21 -1.34 -1.41 -6.96
CA SER A 21 -1.30 -1.84 -5.57
C SER A 21 -2.31 -1.10 -4.68
N THR A 22 -2.64 0.17 -4.96
CA THR A 22 -3.76 0.86 -4.28
C THR A 22 -5.09 0.23 -4.64
N LEU A 23 -5.32 -0.06 -5.91
CA LEU A 23 -6.56 -0.67 -6.39
C LEU A 23 -6.78 -2.05 -5.75
N SER A 24 -5.74 -2.87 -5.62
CA SER A 24 -5.84 -4.17 -4.97
C SER A 24 -6.20 -4.07 -3.49
N GLN A 25 -5.60 -3.14 -2.76
CA GLN A 25 -5.89 -2.92 -1.34
C GLN A 25 -7.27 -2.33 -1.11
N LEU A 26 -7.71 -1.37 -1.94
CA LEU A 26 -9.07 -0.84 -1.88
C LEU A 26 -10.11 -1.92 -2.17
N GLY A 27 -9.86 -2.79 -3.15
CA GLY A 27 -10.70 -3.95 -3.41
C GLY A 27 -10.81 -4.89 -2.20
N PHE A 28 -9.72 -5.10 -1.46
CA PHE A 28 -9.73 -5.85 -0.21
C PHE A 28 -10.58 -5.16 0.87
N ILE A 29 -10.44 -3.85 1.03
CA ILE A 29 -11.23 -3.07 1.99
C ILE A 29 -12.72 -3.12 1.63
N MET A 30 -13.07 -2.95 0.35
CA MET A 30 -14.45 -3.01 -0.12
C MET A 30 -15.08 -4.39 0.09
N PHE A 31 -14.35 -5.47 -0.20
CA PHE A 31 -14.82 -6.83 0.08
C PHE A 31 -15.14 -7.04 1.57
N ARG A 32 -14.37 -6.43 2.45
CA ARG A 32 -14.57 -6.48 3.90
C ARG A 32 -15.60 -5.49 4.43
N LEU A 33 -16.05 -4.52 3.61
CA LEU A 33 -17.06 -3.52 3.99
C LEU A 33 -18.44 -4.12 4.32
N SER A 34 -18.78 -5.26 3.76
CA SER A 34 -20.03 -5.97 4.05
C SER A 34 -20.07 -6.58 5.47
N GLN A 35 -18.94 -6.61 6.19
CA GLN A 35 -18.85 -7.26 7.48
C GLN A 35 -18.60 -6.26 8.63
N ILE A 36 -19.29 -6.43 9.65
CA ILE A 36 -19.66 -5.95 10.98
C ILE A 36 -18.91 -4.76 11.62
N ILE A 37 -17.63 -4.45 11.37
CA ILE A 37 -16.94 -3.43 12.17
C ILE A 37 -16.47 -2.24 11.34
N LYS A 38 -17.26 -1.17 11.36
CA LYS A 38 -17.02 0.07 10.61
C LYS A 38 -15.75 0.82 11.05
N ILE A 39 -15.41 0.81 12.33
CA ILE A 39 -14.31 1.60 12.91
C ILE A 39 -12.95 1.07 12.51
N CYS A 40 -12.69 -0.23 12.60
CA CYS A 40 -11.41 -0.82 12.23
C CYS A 40 -11.10 -0.67 10.74
N ARG A 41 -12.14 -0.70 9.91
CA ARG A 41 -12.03 -0.47 8.46
C ARG A 41 -11.70 0.96 8.12
N PHE A 42 -12.35 1.91 8.79
CA PHE A 42 -12.05 3.33 8.63
C PHE A 42 -10.60 3.64 9.02
N PHE A 43 -10.13 3.08 10.12
CA PHE A 43 -8.75 3.22 10.56
C PHE A 43 -7.76 2.66 9.52
N HIS A 44 -8.04 1.47 8.98
CA HIS A 44 -7.20 0.89 7.93
C HIS A 44 -7.22 1.70 6.64
N LEU A 45 -8.38 2.21 6.23
CA LEU A 45 -8.51 3.09 5.07
C LEU A 45 -7.69 4.38 5.25
N LEU A 46 -7.77 5.01 6.42
CA LEU A 46 -7.05 6.24 6.74
C LEU A 46 -5.52 6.03 6.71
N THR A 47 -5.03 5.00 7.39
CA THR A 47 -3.60 4.68 7.43
C THR A 47 -3.06 4.31 6.05
N HIS A 48 -3.81 3.54 5.28
CA HIS A 48 -3.47 3.20 3.90
C HIS A 48 -3.39 4.46 3.01
N ALA A 49 -4.35 5.38 3.14
CA ALA A 49 -4.36 6.62 2.38
C ALA A 49 -3.13 7.49 2.67
N ILE A 50 -2.75 7.65 3.95
CA ILE A 50 -1.59 8.45 4.35
C ILE A 50 -0.29 7.86 3.78
N PHE A 51 -0.02 6.57 3.98
CA PHE A 51 1.22 5.96 3.51
C PHE A 51 1.29 5.84 1.99
N LYS A 52 0.16 5.67 1.32
CA LYS A 52 0.12 5.68 -0.15
C LYS A 52 0.35 7.07 -0.74
N SER A 53 -0.20 8.11 -0.13
CA SER A 53 0.10 9.48 -0.57
C SER A 53 1.59 9.80 -0.43
N LEU A 54 2.22 9.39 0.66
CA LEU A 54 3.66 9.53 0.86
C LEU A 54 4.45 8.78 -0.24
N LEU A 55 4.07 7.55 -0.58
CA LEU A 55 4.71 6.80 -1.66
C LEU A 55 4.59 7.50 -3.01
N PHE A 56 3.44 8.08 -3.33
CA PHE A 56 3.25 8.83 -4.58
C PHE A 56 4.10 10.10 -4.63
N ILE A 57 4.23 10.82 -3.51
CA ILE A 57 5.08 12.01 -3.41
C ILE A 57 6.55 11.62 -3.62
N CYS A 58 7.02 10.57 -2.95
CA CYS A 58 8.38 10.06 -3.12
C CYS A 58 8.64 9.58 -4.54
N ALA A 59 7.69 8.88 -5.15
CA ALA A 59 7.79 8.45 -6.54
C ALA A 59 7.84 9.63 -7.52
N GLY A 60 7.03 10.66 -7.28
CA GLY A 60 7.07 11.91 -8.05
C GLY A 60 8.43 12.60 -7.98
N ALA A 61 9.00 12.73 -6.78
CA ALA A 61 10.33 13.29 -6.58
C ALA A 61 11.41 12.49 -7.32
N ILE A 62 11.37 11.17 -7.27
CA ILE A 62 12.30 10.28 -7.97
C ILE A 62 12.20 10.49 -9.49
N ILE A 63 11.01 10.59 -10.04
CA ILE A 63 10.78 10.77 -11.48
C ILE A 63 11.28 12.13 -11.97
N ILE A 64 11.06 13.21 -11.18
CA ILE A 64 11.57 14.55 -11.51
C ILE A 64 13.10 14.55 -11.55
N PHE A 65 13.77 13.94 -10.58
CA PHE A 65 15.24 13.82 -10.57
C PHE A 65 15.82 13.05 -11.77
N ARG A 66 14.97 12.32 -12.51
CA ARG A 66 15.35 11.49 -13.66
C ARG A 66 15.02 12.07 -15.01
N GLY A 67 14.58 13.31 -15.09
CA GLY A 67 14.13 13.87 -16.36
C GLY A 67 12.88 13.16 -16.91
N HIS A 68 11.92 12.88 -16.03
CA HIS A 68 10.59 12.30 -16.34
C HIS A 68 10.55 10.84 -16.83
N ASN A 69 11.64 10.09 -16.72
CA ASN A 69 11.61 8.67 -17.06
C ASN A 69 10.92 7.85 -15.95
N GLN A 70 9.90 7.06 -16.31
CA GLN A 70 9.06 6.30 -15.37
C GLN A 70 9.43 4.83 -15.28
N ASP A 71 10.32 4.33 -16.13
CA ASP A 71 10.71 2.93 -16.17
C ASP A 71 11.52 2.53 -14.94
N ILE A 72 11.13 1.43 -14.29
CA ILE A 72 11.84 0.86 -13.13
C ILE A 72 13.27 0.46 -13.51
N ARG A 73 13.46 -0.09 -14.72
CA ARG A 73 14.77 -0.58 -15.20
C ARG A 73 15.83 0.52 -15.25
N ALA A 74 15.39 1.73 -15.44
CA ALA A 74 16.24 2.91 -15.52
C ALA A 74 16.37 3.64 -14.16
N LEU A 75 15.96 3.09 -12.99
CA LEU A 75 16.05 3.76 -11.67
C LEU A 75 17.52 4.01 -11.26
N PRO A 76 17.92 5.23 -10.86
CA PRO A 76 19.27 5.50 -10.38
C PRO A 76 19.53 4.73 -9.08
N LYS A 77 20.77 4.30 -8.93
CA LYS A 77 21.19 3.57 -7.73
C LYS A 77 21.21 4.45 -6.46
N ARG A 78 21.19 5.77 -6.60
CA ARG A 78 21.22 6.72 -5.48
C ARG A 78 20.21 7.84 -5.67
N TYR A 79 19.40 8.09 -4.66
CA TYR A 79 18.49 9.23 -4.50
C TYR A 79 18.98 10.12 -3.34
N LYS A 80 18.41 11.32 -3.19
CA LYS A 80 18.56 12.05 -1.93
C LYS A 80 18.20 11.14 -0.77
N SER A 81 19.04 11.09 0.26
CA SER A 81 18.87 10.20 1.42
C SER A 81 17.49 10.33 2.09
N VAL A 82 16.95 11.56 2.13
CA VAL A 82 15.61 11.83 2.69
C VAL A 82 14.51 11.14 1.88
N VAL A 83 14.53 11.20 0.55
CA VAL A 83 13.53 10.56 -0.32
C VAL A 83 13.64 9.04 -0.22
N GLN A 84 14.85 8.52 -0.16
CA GLN A 84 15.09 7.08 -0.02
C GLN A 84 14.59 6.55 1.32
N SER A 85 14.90 7.21 2.42
CA SER A 85 14.43 6.81 3.75
C SER A 85 12.91 6.91 3.89
N SER A 86 12.29 8.00 3.41
CA SER A 86 10.84 8.15 3.41
C SER A 86 10.13 7.08 2.59
N PHE A 87 10.69 6.72 1.44
CA PHE A 87 10.17 5.66 0.58
C PHE A 87 10.25 4.28 1.25
N ILE A 88 11.36 3.98 1.90
CA ILE A 88 11.55 2.73 2.65
C ILE A 88 10.58 2.66 3.83
N ILE A 89 10.46 3.73 4.63
CA ILE A 89 9.54 3.81 5.77
C ILE A 89 8.09 3.59 5.31
N ALA A 90 7.66 4.26 4.25
CA ALA A 90 6.30 4.10 3.73
C ALA A 90 6.02 2.67 3.23
N ARG A 91 7.00 2.03 2.58
CA ARG A 91 6.87 0.63 2.14
C ARG A 91 6.78 -0.32 3.33
N ILE A 92 7.66 -0.18 4.31
CA ILE A 92 7.69 -1.02 5.50
C ILE A 92 6.38 -0.85 6.31
N ALA A 93 5.85 0.37 6.42
CA ALA A 93 4.59 0.63 7.10
C ALA A 93 3.37 -0.01 6.41
N LEU A 94 3.40 -0.15 5.07
CA LEU A 94 2.34 -0.82 4.30
C LEU A 94 2.46 -2.35 4.29
N ILE A 95 3.68 -2.88 4.47
CA ILE A 95 3.91 -4.30 4.66
C ILE A 95 3.48 -4.65 6.09
N ARG A 96 2.98 -5.86 6.27
CA ARG A 96 2.56 -6.38 7.58
C ARG A 96 3.76 -6.68 8.49
N THR A 97 4.63 -5.68 8.70
CA THR A 97 5.74 -5.81 9.62
C THR A 97 5.27 -5.64 11.07
N PRO A 98 5.75 -6.45 12.02
CA PRO A 98 5.38 -6.34 13.43
C PRO A 98 5.62 -4.91 13.96
N PHE A 99 4.75 -4.44 14.85
CA PHE A 99 4.81 -3.12 15.52
C PHE A 99 4.52 -1.89 14.63
N LEU A 100 4.14 -2.08 13.36
CA LEU A 100 3.74 -0.98 12.49
C LEU A 100 2.22 -0.91 12.32
N VAL A 101 1.73 0.26 11.90
CA VAL A 101 0.30 0.55 11.79
C VAL A 101 -0.43 -0.44 10.87
N GLY A 102 0.22 -0.87 9.78
CA GLY A 102 -0.32 -1.87 8.86
C GLY A 102 -0.51 -3.25 9.47
N PHE A 103 0.31 -3.63 10.45
CA PHE A 103 0.19 -4.87 11.20
C PHE A 103 -1.08 -4.84 12.07
N TYR A 104 -1.22 -3.83 12.93
CA TYR A 104 -2.38 -3.72 13.83
C TYR A 104 -3.71 -3.61 13.08
N SER A 105 -3.79 -2.80 12.04
CA SER A 105 -5.03 -2.60 11.29
C SER A 105 -5.49 -3.87 10.56
N LYS A 106 -4.57 -4.58 9.91
CA LYS A 106 -4.90 -5.81 9.19
C LYS A 106 -5.20 -6.99 10.10
N ASP A 107 -4.50 -7.11 11.21
CA ASP A 107 -4.71 -8.20 12.17
C ASP A 107 -6.06 -8.06 12.88
N LEU A 108 -6.42 -6.88 13.33
CA LEU A 108 -7.73 -6.62 13.90
C LEU A 108 -8.88 -7.01 12.95
N ILE A 109 -8.73 -6.68 11.66
CA ILE A 109 -9.72 -7.05 10.65
C ILE A 109 -9.81 -8.57 10.49
N LEU A 110 -8.69 -9.28 10.50
CA LEU A 110 -8.65 -10.74 10.36
C LEU A 110 -9.22 -11.45 11.58
N GLU A 111 -8.83 -11.04 12.78
CA GLU A 111 -9.33 -11.61 14.04
C GLU A 111 -10.85 -11.47 14.15
N MET A 112 -11.38 -10.30 13.85
CA MET A 112 -12.83 -10.05 13.87
C MET A 112 -13.57 -10.90 12.82
N PHE A 113 -12.95 -11.15 11.67
CA PHE A 113 -13.52 -12.03 10.66
C PHE A 113 -13.62 -13.47 11.17
N PHE A 114 -12.56 -14.00 11.77
CA PHE A 114 -12.56 -15.36 12.31
C PHE A 114 -13.54 -15.50 13.48
N GLN A 115 -13.62 -14.52 14.37
CA GLN A 115 -14.59 -14.56 15.47
C GLN A 115 -16.04 -14.62 15.00
N ASN A 116 -16.38 -13.92 13.92
CA ASN A 116 -17.72 -13.97 13.35
C ASN A 116 -18.04 -15.29 12.66
N GLN A 117 -17.05 -15.92 12.05
CA GLN A 117 -17.22 -17.25 11.42
C GLN A 117 -17.42 -18.35 12.47
N ILE A 118 -16.84 -18.21 13.65
CA ILE A 118 -16.97 -19.19 14.75
C ILE A 118 -18.32 -19.03 15.47
N LYS A 119 -18.92 -17.82 15.48
CA LYS A 119 -20.22 -17.56 16.13
C LYS A 119 -21.44 -17.94 15.30
N ASN A 120 -21.26 -18.15 14.02
CA ASN A 120 -22.29 -18.65 13.11
C ASN A 120 -22.12 -20.13 12.86
#